data_2b73c8ef1b7460ad494aebdf52ec40a6
#
_entry.id   2b73c8ef1b7460ad494aebdf52ec40a6
#
_cell.length_a   1.000
_cell.length_b   1.000
_cell.length_c   1.000
_cell.angle_alpha   90.00
_cell.angle_beta   90.00
_cell.angle_gamma   90.00
#
_symmetry.space_group_name_H-M   'P 1'
#
loop_
_entity.id
_entity.type
_entity.pdbx_description
1 polymer ?
#
loop_
_entity_poly.entity_id
_entity_poly.type
_entity_poly.pdbx_seq_one_letter_code
_entity_poly.pdbx_strand_id
1 'polypeptide(L)'
;MGLIIGVGGTKPTFAYDYYYGIEWDSTVSNPKPTRIGKMELHQSLPVQSLMRRCLLNDDGAVNYYLHANDSTKRDNGAAANLTGADGQYMVEMPDVYVRFETDGTKNRALISTQ
;
A
#
# COMPACT_ATOMS: atom_id res chain seq x y z
N MET A 1 -0.80 -10.40 6.15
CA MET A 1 -0.35 -9.97 4.82
C MET A 1 -0.03 -11.18 3.98
N GLY A 2 -0.60 -11.24 2.80
CA GLY A 2 -0.33 -12.31 1.84
C GLY A 2 0.67 -11.87 0.78
N LEU A 3 1.54 -12.77 0.36
CA LEU A 3 2.48 -12.57 -0.73
C LEU A 3 2.21 -13.61 -1.82
N ILE A 4 1.91 -13.13 -3.01
CA ILE A 4 1.73 -14.01 -4.18
C ILE A 4 2.89 -13.77 -5.11
N ILE A 5 3.69 -14.83 -5.33
CA ILE A 5 4.80 -14.79 -6.29
C ILE A 5 4.32 -15.45 -7.58
N GLY A 6 4.35 -14.69 -8.66
CA GLY A 6 4.05 -15.20 -9.98
C GLY A 6 5.16 -16.15 -10.44
N VAL A 7 4.83 -17.41 -10.66
CA VAL A 7 5.72 -18.38 -11.27
C VAL A 7 5.39 -18.40 -12.75
N GLY A 8 6.39 -18.35 -13.61
CA GLY A 8 6.21 -18.27 -15.06
C GLY A 8 5.09 -19.15 -15.58
N GLY A 9 4.44 -18.74 -16.65
CA GLY A 9 3.30 -19.39 -17.23
C GLY A 9 2.15 -18.42 -17.48
N THR A 10 1.00 -18.94 -17.84
CA THR A 10 -0.17 -18.12 -18.15
C THR A 10 -0.72 -17.49 -16.88
N LYS A 11 -0.82 -16.17 -16.87
CA LYS A 11 -1.40 -15.43 -15.74
C LYS A 11 -2.90 -15.62 -15.72
N PRO A 12 -3.49 -15.94 -14.57
CA PRO A 12 -4.94 -15.94 -14.47
C PRO A 12 -5.47 -14.52 -14.69
N THR A 13 -6.37 -14.35 -15.65
CA THR A 13 -6.93 -13.03 -16.00
C THR A 13 -7.60 -12.37 -14.79
N PHE A 14 -8.27 -13.16 -13.96
CA PHE A 14 -8.95 -12.63 -12.78
C PHE A 14 -8.01 -11.96 -11.77
N ALA A 15 -6.72 -12.34 -11.75
CA ALA A 15 -5.76 -11.72 -10.83
C ALA A 15 -5.61 -10.22 -11.09
N TYR A 16 -5.78 -9.79 -12.32
CA TYR A 16 -5.67 -8.38 -12.68
C TYR A 16 -6.91 -7.56 -12.31
N ASP A 17 -8.05 -8.22 -12.06
CA ASP A 17 -9.27 -7.52 -11.66
C ASP A 17 -9.18 -6.94 -10.24
N TYR A 18 -8.27 -7.48 -9.43
CA TYR A 18 -8.08 -7.10 -8.03
C TYR A 18 -6.76 -6.42 -7.76
N TYR A 19 -5.86 -6.38 -8.74
CA TYR A 19 -4.52 -5.84 -8.61
C TYR A 19 -4.35 -4.56 -9.39
N TYR A 20 -3.52 -3.69 -8.88
CA TYR A 20 -3.02 -2.53 -9.60
C TYR A 20 -1.54 -2.35 -9.28
N GLY A 21 -0.80 -1.77 -10.20
CA GLY A 21 0.63 -1.62 -10.01
C GLY A 21 1.29 -0.98 -11.21
N ILE A 22 2.57 -1.27 -11.33
CA ILE A 22 3.42 -0.68 -12.36
C ILE A 22 4.21 -1.75 -13.10
N GLU A 23 4.57 -1.42 -14.32
CA GLU A 23 5.49 -2.20 -15.16
C GLU A 23 6.61 -1.27 -15.64
N TRP A 24 7.81 -1.77 -15.64
CA TRP A 24 8.97 -1.02 -16.18
C TRP A 24 9.89 -1.97 -16.94
N ASP A 25 10.70 -1.38 -17.84
CA ASP A 25 11.67 -2.10 -18.64
C ASP A 25 13.04 -2.03 -17.96
N SER A 26 13.61 -3.18 -17.60
CA SER A 26 14.89 -3.27 -16.91
C SER A 26 16.09 -2.93 -17.80
N THR A 27 15.92 -2.86 -19.12
CA THR A 27 16.99 -2.50 -20.05
C THR A 27 17.17 -1.01 -20.25
N VAL A 28 16.21 -0.22 -19.77
CA VAL A 28 16.23 1.25 -19.89
C VAL A 28 16.88 1.84 -18.67
N SER A 29 17.89 2.71 -18.84
CA SER A 29 18.63 3.32 -17.74
C SER A 29 17.79 4.30 -16.91
N ASN A 30 16.75 4.87 -17.49
CA ASN A 30 15.80 5.76 -16.80
C ASN A 30 14.38 5.39 -17.19
N PRO A 31 13.88 4.24 -16.70
CA PRO A 31 12.59 3.74 -17.13
C PRO A 31 11.46 4.61 -16.61
N LYS A 32 10.43 4.80 -17.43
CA LYS A 32 9.17 5.41 -17.03
C LYS A 32 8.18 4.29 -16.73
N PRO A 33 7.78 4.10 -15.47
CA PRO A 33 6.79 3.08 -15.16
C PRO A 33 5.44 3.36 -15.81
N THR A 34 4.80 2.32 -16.31
CA THR A 34 3.43 2.37 -16.80
C THR A 34 2.48 1.74 -15.78
N ARG A 35 1.29 2.28 -15.68
CA ARG A 35 0.25 1.69 -14.85
C ARG A 35 -0.31 0.44 -15.49
N ILE A 36 -0.43 -0.61 -14.72
CA ILE A 36 -1.02 -1.89 -15.16
C ILE A 36 -2.04 -2.37 -14.13
N GLY A 37 -2.76 -3.42 -14.50
CA GLY A 37 -3.83 -3.96 -13.68
C GLY A 37 -5.15 -3.26 -13.97
N LYS A 38 -6.04 -3.28 -13.00
CA LYS A 38 -7.34 -2.64 -13.15
C LYS A 38 -7.23 -1.12 -12.97
N MET A 39 -7.56 -0.39 -14.00
CA MET A 39 -7.34 1.07 -14.02
C MET A 39 -8.18 1.82 -12.98
N GLU A 40 -9.38 1.35 -12.68
CA GLU A 40 -10.22 1.93 -11.64
C GLU A 40 -9.55 1.89 -10.26
N LEU A 41 -8.72 0.89 -10.00
CA LEU A 41 -7.99 0.78 -8.74
C LEU A 41 -6.86 1.82 -8.64
N HIS A 42 -6.34 2.31 -9.76
CA HIS A 42 -5.39 3.43 -9.76
C HIS A 42 -6.04 4.75 -9.37
N GLN A 43 -7.35 4.86 -9.47
CA GLN A 43 -8.10 6.04 -9.05
C GLN A 43 -8.55 5.95 -7.60
N SER A 44 -9.07 4.79 -7.18
CA SER A 44 -9.55 4.58 -5.81
C SER A 44 -8.44 4.33 -4.81
N LEU A 45 -7.31 3.76 -5.26
CA LEU A 45 -6.12 3.46 -4.46
C LEU A 45 -6.48 2.73 -3.15
N PRO A 46 -7.07 1.53 -3.20
CA PRO A 46 -7.60 0.87 -2.00
C PRO A 46 -6.57 0.64 -0.90
N VAL A 47 -5.32 0.30 -1.26
CA VAL A 47 -4.25 0.12 -0.27
C VAL A 47 -3.95 1.45 0.41
N GLN A 48 -3.69 2.49 -0.37
CA GLN A 48 -3.32 3.79 0.15
C GLN A 48 -4.46 4.45 0.93
N SER A 49 -5.71 4.26 0.49
CA SER A 49 -6.87 4.86 1.16
C SER A 49 -7.16 4.24 2.52
N LEU A 50 -6.68 3.01 2.78
CA LEU A 50 -6.85 2.33 4.05
C LEU A 50 -5.69 2.57 5.02
N MET A 51 -4.65 3.27 4.58
CA MET A 51 -3.56 3.68 5.45
C MET A 51 -4.05 4.73 6.45
N ARG A 52 -3.70 4.53 7.72
CA ARG A 52 -4.09 5.45 8.79
C ARG A 52 -2.89 5.80 9.65
N ARG A 53 -2.70 7.08 9.94
CA ARG A 53 -1.69 7.52 10.90
C ARG A 53 -2.23 7.30 12.31
N CYS A 54 -1.37 6.85 13.20
CA CYS A 54 -1.75 6.54 14.57
C CYS A 54 -0.59 6.76 15.53
N LEU A 55 -0.89 6.76 16.81
CA LEU A 55 0.11 6.63 17.87
C LEU A 55 0.03 5.22 18.44
N LEU A 56 1.16 4.52 18.41
CA LEU A 56 1.26 3.12 18.76
C LEU A 56 1.92 2.97 20.13
N ASN A 57 1.28 2.25 21.03
CA ASN A 57 1.84 1.89 22.32
C ASN A 57 2.98 0.88 22.18
N ASP A 58 3.83 0.79 23.18
CA ASP A 58 4.98 -0.14 23.19
C ASP A 58 4.55 -1.61 23.14
N ASP A 59 3.32 -1.92 23.53
CA ASP A 59 2.77 -3.27 23.46
C ASP A 59 2.23 -3.63 22.08
N GLY A 60 2.29 -2.72 21.11
CA GLY A 60 1.81 -2.94 19.76
C GLY A 60 0.35 -2.56 19.52
N ALA A 61 -0.37 -2.09 20.54
CA ALA A 61 -1.74 -1.64 20.39
C ALA A 61 -1.79 -0.17 19.94
N VAL A 62 -2.77 0.16 19.10
CA VAL A 62 -3.02 1.55 18.72
C VAL A 62 -3.65 2.27 19.91
N ASN A 63 -3.04 3.36 20.35
CA ASN A 63 -3.63 4.22 21.38
C ASN A 63 -4.79 5.01 20.79
N TYR A 64 -4.52 5.79 19.73
CA TYR A 64 -5.57 6.45 18.97
C TYR A 64 -5.07 6.77 17.56
N TYR A 65 -6.03 6.95 16.65
CA TYR A 65 -5.75 7.39 15.29
C TYR A 65 -5.72 8.91 15.21
N LEU A 66 -4.94 9.41 14.26
CA LEU A 66 -4.83 10.82 14.00
C LEU A 66 -5.85 11.27 12.95
N HIS A 67 -6.18 12.54 12.98
CA HIS A 67 -7.09 13.14 12.01
C HIS A 67 -6.51 13.00 10.59
N ALA A 68 -7.35 12.67 9.63
CA ALA A 68 -6.94 12.39 8.26
C ALA A 68 -6.18 13.55 7.60
N ASN A 69 -6.51 14.78 7.96
CA ASN A 69 -5.95 15.98 7.36
C ASN A 69 -5.07 16.81 8.31
N ASP A 70 -4.98 16.42 9.59
CA ASP A 70 -4.24 17.18 10.59
C ASP A 70 -3.65 16.27 11.66
N SER A 71 -2.35 16.00 11.55
CA SER A 71 -1.64 15.13 12.49
C SER A 71 -1.52 15.68 13.91
N THR A 72 -1.81 16.95 14.13
CA THR A 72 -1.81 17.53 15.48
C THR A 72 -3.09 17.23 16.25
N LYS A 73 -4.04 16.57 15.61
CA LYS A 73 -5.34 16.22 16.18
C LYS A 73 -5.59 14.74 16.11
N ARG A 74 -6.36 14.24 17.06
CA ARG A 74 -6.94 12.90 17.01
C ARG A 74 -8.06 12.85 15.96
N ASP A 75 -8.48 11.67 15.58
CA ASP A 75 -9.58 11.49 14.63
C ASP A 75 -10.90 12.12 15.09
N ASN A 76 -11.11 12.28 16.40
CA ASN A 76 -12.27 12.96 16.98
C ASN A 76 -12.13 14.48 17.07
N GLY A 77 -11.00 15.05 16.60
CA GLY A 77 -10.74 16.48 16.64
C GLY A 77 -10.05 17.01 17.90
N ALA A 78 -9.89 16.19 18.93
CA ALA A 78 -9.15 16.58 20.13
C ALA A 78 -7.64 16.69 19.82
N ALA A 79 -6.92 17.46 20.64
CA ALA A 79 -5.47 17.60 20.47
C ALA A 79 -4.75 16.25 20.64
N ALA A 80 -3.80 15.97 19.73
CA ALA A 80 -2.90 14.84 19.86
C ALA A 80 -1.61 15.26 20.53
N ASN A 81 -0.97 14.32 21.22
CA ASN A 81 0.35 14.52 21.82
C ASN A 81 1.40 13.78 21.00
N LEU A 82 2.21 14.53 20.27
CA LEU A 82 3.23 13.97 19.36
C LEU A 82 4.62 13.95 20.00
N THR A 83 4.73 14.14 21.31
CA THR A 83 6.03 14.15 22.02
C THR A 83 6.62 12.76 22.26
N GLY A 84 5.84 11.72 22.03
CA GLY A 84 6.17 10.34 22.36
C GLY A 84 5.48 9.84 23.63
N ALA A 85 4.85 10.71 24.41
CA ALA A 85 4.17 10.31 25.64
C ALA A 85 2.96 9.39 25.39
N ASP A 86 2.27 9.60 24.27
CA ASP A 86 1.10 8.81 23.90
C ASP A 86 1.43 7.66 22.94
N GLY A 87 2.70 7.42 22.67
CA GLY A 87 3.16 6.35 21.79
C GLY A 87 3.96 6.85 20.60
N GLN A 88 4.36 5.93 19.74
CA GLN A 88 5.13 6.24 18.55
C GLN A 88 4.23 6.63 17.38
N TYR A 89 4.64 7.64 16.63
CA TYR A 89 3.95 8.04 15.41
C TYR A 89 4.19 6.98 14.33
N MET A 90 3.13 6.33 13.86
CA MET A 90 3.18 5.21 12.92
C MET A 90 2.09 5.36 11.86
N VAL A 91 2.30 4.67 10.75
CA VAL A 91 1.27 4.49 9.73
C VAL A 91 0.83 3.03 9.78
N GLU A 92 -0.45 2.82 10.09
CA GLU A 92 -1.06 1.49 10.01
C GLU A 92 -1.44 1.22 8.55
N MET A 93 -0.96 0.12 8.02
CA MET A 93 -1.29 -0.34 6.68
C MET A 93 -2.32 -1.45 6.74
N PRO A 94 -3.22 -1.55 5.74
CA PRO A 94 -4.11 -2.70 5.63
C PRO A 94 -3.31 -3.96 5.28
N ASP A 95 -3.96 -5.11 5.39
CA ASP A 95 -3.41 -6.32 4.81
C ASP A 95 -3.29 -6.14 3.30
N VAL A 96 -2.12 -6.47 2.77
CA VAL A 96 -1.76 -6.24 1.37
C VAL A 96 -1.26 -7.53 0.75
N TYR A 97 -1.78 -7.85 -0.41
CA TYR A 97 -1.25 -8.90 -1.26
C TYR A 97 -0.35 -8.25 -2.31
N VAL A 98 0.85 -8.78 -2.47
CA VAL A 98 1.86 -8.25 -3.38
C VAL A 98 2.20 -9.32 -4.39
N ARG A 99 2.29 -8.92 -5.65
CA ARG A 99 2.67 -9.81 -6.73
C ARG A 99 3.80 -9.18 -7.53
N PHE A 100 4.89 -9.92 -7.68
CA PHE A 100 6.02 -9.53 -8.52
C PHE A 100 6.10 -10.46 -9.72
N GLU A 101 6.27 -9.90 -10.90
CA GLU A 101 6.36 -10.67 -12.13
C GLU A 101 7.50 -10.15 -12.99
N THR A 102 8.07 -11.07 -13.78
CA THR A 102 9.04 -10.74 -14.83
C THR A 102 8.60 -11.42 -16.12
N ASP A 103 8.61 -10.65 -17.20
CA ASP A 103 8.26 -11.13 -18.54
C ASP A 103 9.28 -10.55 -19.53
N GLY A 104 10.29 -11.35 -19.90
CA GLY A 104 11.42 -10.86 -20.68
C GLY A 104 12.17 -9.74 -19.94
N THR A 105 12.18 -8.54 -20.52
CA THR A 105 12.83 -7.37 -19.92
C THR A 105 11.87 -6.54 -19.05
N LYS A 106 10.60 -6.95 -18.99
CA LYS A 106 9.58 -6.22 -18.22
C LYS A 106 9.48 -6.77 -16.81
N ASN A 107 9.54 -5.88 -15.84
CA ASN A 107 9.29 -6.20 -14.43
C ASN A 107 7.99 -5.54 -14.00
N ARG A 108 7.24 -6.22 -13.16
CA ARG A 108 5.95 -5.75 -12.67
C ARG A 108 5.87 -5.88 -11.17
N ALA A 109 5.29 -4.87 -10.53
CA ALA A 109 4.93 -4.92 -9.11
C ALA A 109 3.46 -4.54 -8.99
N LEU A 110 2.68 -5.44 -8.40
CA LEU A 110 1.24 -5.29 -8.27
C LEU A 110 0.84 -5.47 -6.81
N ILE A 111 -0.17 -4.73 -6.39
CA ILE A 111 -0.71 -4.82 -5.03
C ILE A 111 -2.23 -4.98 -5.08
N SER A 112 -2.78 -5.55 -4.00
CA SER A 112 -4.21 -5.76 -3.85
C SER A 112 -4.58 -5.81 -2.38
N THR A 113 -5.82 -5.48 -2.07
CA THR A 113 -6.42 -5.69 -0.75
C THR A 113 -7.23 -6.97 -0.67
N GLN A 114 -7.27 -7.73 -1.76
CA GLN A 114 -8.07 -8.96 -1.86
C GLN A 114 -7.24 -10.16 -2.24
#